data_24f9fff6d52dde049e41d4766993ee79
#
_entry.id   24f9fff6d52dde049e41d4766993ee79
#
_cell.length_a   1.000
_cell.length_b   1.000
_cell.length_c   1.000
_cell.angle_alpha   90.00
_cell.angle_beta   90.00
_cell.angle_gamma   90.00
#
_symmetry.space_group_name_H-M   'P 1'
#
loop_
_entity.id
_entity.type
_entity.pdbx_description
1 polymer ?
#
loop_
_entity_poly.entity_id
_entity_poly.type
_entity_poly.pdbx_seq_one_letter_code
_entity_poly.pdbx_strand_id
1 'polypeptide(L)'
;QTCALPIFTQRIQELERENARLKAILDKNGIEYGSFESKTCETNHLEATAVSTCQFTLQETVALFQSLFQGREDVFARRWYSSTTQKSGYQPVCNREWVREFCDKRKYKCADCPNRQFTPLTYNDIFNHLAGKDTLGRDVIGLYPIRKDNTCCFLCTDFDDKSCEHGYKNDVLAFVNVCKTWNVPCYIERSRSGNGAHVWIFFEMPIRSEEHTSELQSPMYL
;
A
#
# COMPACT_ATOMS: atom_id res chain seq x y z
N GLN A 1 -14.86 -0.58 19.89
CA GLN A 1 -14.07 -1.82 19.84
C GLN A 1 -12.60 -1.46 19.97
N THR A 2 -12.18 -1.37 21.23
CA THR A 2 -10.84 -0.93 21.67
C THR A 2 -10.15 -2.11 22.35
N CYS A 3 -9.64 -3.08 21.58
CA CYS A 3 -9.00 -4.26 22.17
C CYS A 3 -7.55 -4.56 21.71
N ALA A 4 -6.98 -3.83 20.78
CA ALA A 4 -5.62 -4.12 20.29
C ALA A 4 -4.51 -3.37 21.05
N LEU A 5 -4.75 -2.14 21.48
CA LEU A 5 -3.76 -1.29 22.18
C LEU A 5 -3.21 -1.90 23.49
N PRO A 6 -4.01 -2.51 24.39
CA PRO A 6 -3.46 -3.09 25.62
C PRO A 6 -2.51 -4.25 25.36
N ILE A 7 -2.78 -5.06 24.34
CA ILE A 7 -1.97 -6.26 24.01
C ILE A 7 -0.59 -5.85 23.49
N PHE A 8 -0.52 -4.83 22.63
CA PHE A 8 0.76 -4.34 22.14
C PHE A 8 1.58 -3.66 23.22
N THR A 9 0.95 -2.87 24.11
CA THR A 9 1.64 -2.26 25.24
C THR A 9 2.18 -3.30 26.21
N GLN A 10 1.40 -4.34 26.53
CA GLN A 10 1.87 -5.46 27.33
C GLN A 10 3.04 -6.18 26.70
N ARG A 11 2.97 -6.45 25.38
CA ARG A 11 4.03 -7.14 24.65
C ARG A 11 5.32 -6.33 24.59
N ILE A 12 5.22 -5.02 24.41
CA ILE A 12 6.38 -4.12 24.45
C ILE A 12 7.03 -4.17 25.84
N GLN A 13 6.25 -4.05 26.91
CA GLN A 13 6.78 -4.14 28.27
C GLN A 13 7.43 -5.48 28.60
N GLU A 14 6.89 -6.59 28.09
CA GLU A 14 7.51 -7.92 28.21
C GLU A 14 8.86 -7.99 27.51
N LEU A 15 8.93 -7.48 26.28
CA LEU A 15 10.16 -7.45 25.47
C LEU A 15 11.22 -6.52 26.11
N GLU A 16 10.83 -5.39 26.66
CA GLU A 16 11.73 -4.50 27.38
C GLU A 16 12.32 -5.16 28.63
N ARG A 17 11.50 -5.88 29.41
CA ARG A 17 11.96 -6.64 30.58
C ARG A 17 12.93 -7.75 30.20
N GLU A 18 12.61 -8.50 29.14
CA GLU A 18 13.48 -9.58 28.68
C GLU A 18 14.80 -9.02 28.12
N ASN A 19 14.74 -7.90 27.40
CA ASN A 19 15.95 -7.23 26.92
C ASN A 19 16.85 -6.74 28.06
N ALA A 20 16.25 -6.17 29.11
CA ALA A 20 16.99 -5.76 30.30
C ALA A 20 17.63 -6.97 31.02
N ARG A 21 16.91 -8.09 31.10
CA ARG A 21 17.42 -9.34 31.68
C ARG A 21 18.58 -9.91 30.88
N LEU A 22 18.46 -9.94 29.55
CA LEU A 22 19.53 -10.43 28.67
C LEU A 22 20.78 -9.56 28.76
N LYS A 23 20.62 -8.24 28.80
CA LYS A 23 21.74 -7.31 28.99
C LYS A 23 22.45 -7.54 30.32
N ALA A 24 21.71 -7.74 31.40
CA ALA A 24 22.31 -8.04 32.71
C ALA A 24 23.09 -9.38 32.73
N ILE A 25 22.64 -10.37 31.96
CA ILE A 25 23.37 -11.64 31.79
C ILE A 25 24.65 -11.42 30.98
N LEU A 26 24.61 -10.63 29.91
CA LEU A 26 25.79 -10.30 29.10
C LEU A 26 26.83 -9.54 29.91
N ASP A 27 26.40 -8.53 30.70
CA ASP A 27 27.28 -7.78 31.61
C ASP A 27 27.96 -8.67 32.63
N LYS A 28 27.20 -9.59 33.23
CA LYS A 28 27.72 -10.55 34.23
C LYS A 28 28.76 -11.51 33.65
N ASN A 29 28.69 -11.80 32.36
CA ASN A 29 29.61 -12.70 31.67
C ASN A 29 30.72 -11.92 30.92
N GLY A 30 30.81 -10.60 31.04
CA GLY A 30 31.81 -9.77 30.38
C GLY A 30 31.73 -9.75 28.87
N ILE A 31 30.53 -10.00 28.32
CA ILE A 31 30.31 -9.99 26.87
C ILE A 31 29.89 -8.61 26.46
N GLU A 32 30.70 -7.92 25.67
CA GLU A 32 30.37 -6.62 25.09
C GLU A 32 29.24 -6.77 24.05
N TYR A 33 28.18 -5.99 24.24
CA TYR A 33 27.11 -5.82 23.26
C TYR A 33 27.04 -4.36 22.85
N GLY A 34 26.73 -4.11 21.57
CA GLY A 34 26.66 -2.74 21.04
C GLY A 34 25.61 -1.94 21.80
N SER A 35 26.03 -0.86 22.47
CA SER A 35 25.12 0.14 23.03
C SER A 35 24.46 0.88 21.86
N PHE A 36 23.15 0.65 21.69
CA PHE A 36 22.34 1.55 20.89
C PHE A 36 22.21 2.88 21.68
N GLU A 37 23.17 3.76 21.51
CA GLU A 37 22.98 5.13 21.95
C GLU A 37 21.81 5.70 21.13
N SER A 38 20.69 5.94 21.82
CA SER A 38 19.65 6.78 21.28
C SER A 38 20.23 8.18 21.12
N LYS A 39 20.81 8.45 19.95
CA LYS A 39 21.08 9.84 19.57
C LYS A 39 19.74 10.54 19.59
N THR A 40 19.53 11.37 20.63
CA THR A 40 18.49 12.38 20.62
C THR A 40 18.63 13.14 19.31
N CYS A 41 17.68 12.89 18.43
CA CYS A 41 17.61 13.59 17.15
C CYS A 41 17.32 15.04 17.50
N GLU A 42 18.36 15.87 17.49
CA GLU A 42 18.18 17.31 17.40
C GLU A 42 17.26 17.55 16.22
N THR A 43 16.21 18.30 16.44
CA THR A 43 15.26 18.76 15.44
C THR A 43 16.01 19.64 14.44
N ASN A 44 16.77 19.02 13.56
CA ASN A 44 17.21 19.67 12.37
C ASN A 44 15.98 19.94 11.53
N HIS A 45 15.62 21.22 11.41
CA HIS A 45 14.76 21.72 10.37
C HIS A 45 15.15 20.99 9.09
N LEU A 46 14.25 20.14 8.60
CA LEU A 46 14.32 19.66 7.25
C LEU A 46 14.14 20.91 6.38
N GLU A 47 15.26 21.52 6.01
CA GLU A 47 15.27 22.39 4.83
C GLU A 47 14.62 21.57 3.73
N ALA A 48 13.51 22.06 3.22
CA ALA A 48 12.86 21.52 2.04
C ALA A 48 13.90 21.57 0.94
N THR A 49 14.66 20.48 0.78
CA THR A 49 15.48 20.28 -0.40
C THR A 49 14.55 20.50 -1.58
N ALA A 50 14.89 21.52 -2.35
CA ALA A 50 14.16 21.89 -3.56
C ALA A 50 13.78 20.60 -4.29
N VAL A 51 12.48 20.38 -4.46
CA VAL A 51 11.94 19.26 -5.23
C VAL A 51 12.59 19.42 -6.61
N SER A 52 13.62 18.61 -6.87
CA SER A 52 14.16 18.48 -8.20
C SER A 52 12.99 18.01 -9.05
N THR A 53 12.42 18.90 -9.84
CA THR A 53 11.39 18.54 -10.81
C THR A 53 12.08 17.69 -11.87
N CYS A 54 12.17 16.40 -11.59
CA CYS A 54 12.61 15.41 -12.56
C CYS A 54 11.58 15.49 -13.69
N GLN A 55 11.95 16.08 -14.82
CA GLN A 55 11.07 16.25 -15.98
C GLN A 55 11.03 14.93 -16.75
N PHE A 56 10.33 13.92 -16.18
CA PHE A 56 10.00 12.74 -16.94
C PHE A 56 8.97 13.09 -18.01
N THR A 57 9.17 12.61 -19.21
CA THR A 57 8.09 12.57 -20.20
C THR A 57 6.98 11.67 -19.70
N LEU A 58 5.77 11.84 -20.20
CA LEU A 58 4.64 11.00 -19.81
C LEU A 58 4.89 9.51 -20.14
N GLN A 59 5.63 9.21 -21.19
CA GLN A 59 6.03 7.86 -21.55
C GLN A 59 6.98 7.25 -20.51
N GLU A 60 7.97 7.99 -20.08
CA GLU A 60 8.90 7.57 -19.01
C GLU A 60 8.15 7.38 -17.69
N THR A 61 7.19 8.24 -17.39
CA THR A 61 6.36 8.13 -16.19
C THR A 61 5.50 6.84 -16.22
N VAL A 62 4.89 6.50 -17.36
CA VAL A 62 4.15 5.23 -17.52
C VAL A 62 5.08 4.03 -17.37
N ALA A 63 6.28 4.07 -17.97
CA ALA A 63 7.24 2.99 -17.85
C ALA A 63 7.72 2.80 -16.41
N LEU A 64 8.00 3.90 -15.70
CA LEU A 64 8.37 3.87 -14.27
C LEU A 64 7.21 3.30 -13.43
N PHE A 65 5.98 3.75 -13.67
CA PHE A 65 4.80 3.23 -12.99
C PHE A 65 4.68 1.71 -13.17
N GLN A 66 4.80 1.22 -14.40
CA GLN A 66 4.75 -0.22 -14.69
C GLN A 66 5.87 -1.02 -14.01
N SER A 67 7.06 -0.43 -13.87
CA SER A 67 8.18 -1.10 -13.21
C SER A 67 8.01 -1.21 -11.69
N LEU A 68 7.36 -0.23 -11.07
CA LEU A 68 7.16 -0.17 -9.62
C LEU A 68 5.92 -0.95 -9.18
N PHE A 69 4.78 -0.72 -9.86
CA PHE A 69 3.48 -1.26 -9.46
C PHE A 69 3.16 -2.56 -10.20
N GLN A 70 3.95 -3.59 -9.95
CA GLN A 70 3.76 -4.92 -10.53
C GLN A 70 2.81 -5.75 -9.67
N GLY A 71 1.65 -6.07 -10.21
CA GLY A 71 0.66 -6.93 -9.59
C GLY A 71 0.24 -8.08 -10.52
N ARG A 72 -1.02 -8.50 -10.42
CA ARG A 72 -1.60 -9.47 -11.36
C ARG A 72 -1.60 -8.91 -12.77
N GLU A 73 -1.14 -9.72 -13.71
CA GLU A 73 -1.03 -9.33 -15.12
C GLU A 73 -2.32 -9.55 -15.91
N ASP A 74 -3.21 -10.41 -15.42
CA ASP A 74 -4.42 -10.85 -16.12
C ASP A 74 -5.69 -10.07 -15.73
N VAL A 75 -5.61 -9.23 -14.72
CA VAL A 75 -6.75 -8.46 -14.19
C VAL A 75 -6.30 -7.19 -13.51
N PHE A 76 -7.08 -6.15 -13.70
CA PHE A 76 -6.99 -4.92 -12.92
C PHE A 76 -8.40 -4.43 -12.57
N ALA A 77 -8.53 -3.55 -11.61
CA ALA A 77 -9.77 -2.90 -11.27
C ALA A 77 -9.84 -1.49 -11.87
N ARG A 78 -11.05 -1.03 -12.14
CA ARG A 78 -11.32 0.35 -12.53
C ARG A 78 -12.37 0.95 -11.61
N ARG A 79 -12.17 2.21 -11.27
CA ARG A 79 -13.15 2.95 -10.46
C ARG A 79 -14.41 3.21 -11.28
N TRP A 80 -15.55 2.95 -10.67
CA TRP A 80 -16.86 3.36 -11.18
C TRP A 80 -17.46 4.48 -10.30
N TYR A 81 -18.32 5.27 -10.88
CA TYR A 81 -19.10 6.27 -10.20
C TYR A 81 -20.53 6.29 -10.73
N SER A 82 -21.50 6.33 -9.82
CA SER A 82 -22.93 6.43 -10.14
C SER A 82 -23.42 7.83 -9.82
N SER A 83 -23.80 8.59 -10.84
CA SER A 83 -24.38 9.92 -10.67
C SER A 83 -25.74 9.90 -9.96
N THR A 84 -26.52 8.82 -10.12
CA THR A 84 -27.82 8.65 -9.49
C THR A 84 -27.72 8.44 -7.98
N THR A 85 -26.77 7.59 -7.54
CA THR A 85 -26.64 7.22 -6.11
C THR A 85 -25.50 7.96 -5.41
N GLN A 86 -24.72 8.75 -6.15
CA GLN A 86 -23.49 9.44 -5.66
C GLN A 86 -22.46 8.47 -5.05
N LYS A 87 -22.57 7.18 -5.39
CA LYS A 87 -21.65 6.15 -4.89
C LYS A 87 -20.57 5.86 -5.90
N SER A 88 -19.42 5.49 -5.39
CA SER A 88 -18.29 5.01 -6.18
C SER A 88 -17.72 3.73 -5.56
N GLY A 89 -16.96 3.01 -6.35
CA GLY A 89 -16.26 1.81 -5.91
C GLY A 89 -15.36 1.31 -7.02
N TYR A 90 -14.76 0.16 -6.81
CA TYR A 90 -13.90 -0.47 -7.79
C TYR A 90 -14.46 -1.83 -8.18
N GLN A 91 -14.20 -2.21 -9.43
CA GLN A 91 -14.60 -3.52 -9.94
C GLN A 91 -13.55 -4.02 -10.94
N PRO A 92 -13.33 -5.33 -11.04
CA PRO A 92 -12.43 -5.88 -12.05
C PRO A 92 -12.97 -5.57 -13.45
N VAL A 93 -12.06 -5.23 -14.35
CA VAL A 93 -12.41 -4.97 -15.76
C VAL A 93 -12.61 -6.31 -16.48
N CYS A 94 -13.76 -6.43 -17.16
CA CYS A 94 -14.18 -7.65 -17.81
C CYS A 94 -14.72 -7.36 -19.22
N ASN A 95 -14.24 -8.11 -20.23
CA ASN A 95 -14.70 -7.96 -21.60
C ASN A 95 -16.18 -8.32 -21.81
N ARG A 96 -16.77 -9.09 -20.88
CA ARG A 96 -18.18 -9.50 -20.91
C ARG A 96 -19.07 -8.65 -20.01
N GLU A 97 -18.54 -7.55 -19.51
CA GLU A 97 -19.32 -6.65 -18.66
C GLU A 97 -20.52 -6.07 -19.44
N TRP A 98 -21.70 -6.12 -18.82
CA TRP A 98 -22.99 -5.65 -19.39
C TRP A 98 -23.48 -6.42 -20.64
N VAL A 99 -22.81 -7.48 -21.07
CA VAL A 99 -23.34 -8.37 -22.11
C VAL A 99 -24.40 -9.27 -21.50
N ARG A 100 -25.66 -9.09 -21.89
CA ARG A 100 -26.85 -9.76 -21.26
C ARG A 100 -26.73 -11.28 -21.17
N GLU A 101 -26.09 -11.90 -22.14
CA GLU A 101 -25.92 -13.36 -22.20
C GLU A 101 -24.93 -13.90 -21.16
N PHE A 102 -23.98 -13.08 -20.72
CA PHE A 102 -22.86 -13.51 -19.90
C PHE A 102 -22.77 -12.81 -18.55
N CYS A 103 -23.32 -11.58 -18.44
CA CYS A 103 -23.18 -10.74 -17.25
C CYS A 103 -24.51 -10.53 -16.52
N ASP A 104 -24.68 -11.19 -15.39
CA ASP A 104 -25.77 -10.93 -14.45
C ASP A 104 -25.20 -10.56 -13.09
N LYS A 105 -24.99 -9.26 -12.88
CA LYS A 105 -24.46 -8.69 -11.62
C LYS A 105 -25.41 -8.82 -10.43
N ARG A 106 -26.69 -9.19 -10.66
CA ARG A 106 -27.64 -9.45 -9.57
C ARG A 106 -27.47 -10.87 -9.02
N LYS A 107 -27.03 -11.80 -9.88
CA LYS A 107 -26.86 -13.21 -9.53
C LYS A 107 -25.47 -13.53 -9.01
N TYR A 108 -24.44 -12.91 -9.60
CA TYR A 108 -23.03 -13.21 -9.29
C TYR A 108 -22.25 -11.93 -9.00
N LYS A 109 -21.35 -12.00 -8.02
CA LYS A 109 -20.24 -11.04 -7.91
C LYS A 109 -19.22 -11.32 -9.03
N CYS A 110 -18.47 -10.28 -9.46
CA CYS A 110 -17.49 -10.46 -10.54
C CYS A 110 -16.41 -11.51 -10.19
N ALA A 111 -16.03 -11.63 -8.92
CA ALA A 111 -15.07 -12.62 -8.45
C ALA A 111 -15.56 -14.07 -8.65
N ASP A 112 -16.86 -14.31 -8.51
CA ASP A 112 -17.48 -15.65 -8.54
C ASP A 112 -18.20 -15.94 -9.88
N CYS A 113 -18.10 -15.02 -10.85
CA CYS A 113 -18.81 -15.15 -12.12
C CYS A 113 -18.20 -16.26 -13.00
N PRO A 114 -18.96 -17.29 -13.39
CA PRO A 114 -18.44 -18.37 -14.22
C PRO A 114 -18.09 -17.92 -15.66
N ASN A 115 -18.68 -16.80 -16.10
CA ASN A 115 -18.49 -16.24 -17.44
C ASN A 115 -17.46 -15.11 -17.46
N ARG A 116 -16.74 -14.88 -16.35
CA ARG A 116 -15.77 -13.81 -16.26
C ARG A 116 -14.67 -13.93 -17.32
N GLN A 117 -14.36 -12.82 -17.97
CA GLN A 117 -13.25 -12.69 -18.90
C GLN A 117 -12.51 -11.40 -18.59
N PHE A 118 -11.61 -11.48 -17.61
CA PHE A 118 -10.85 -10.31 -17.18
C PHE A 118 -9.89 -9.84 -18.26
N THR A 119 -9.50 -8.56 -18.15
CA THR A 119 -8.64 -7.87 -19.10
C THR A 119 -7.34 -7.50 -18.40
N PRO A 120 -6.19 -7.73 -19.03
CA PRO A 120 -4.92 -7.22 -18.53
C PRO A 120 -4.88 -5.70 -18.53
N LEU A 121 -4.08 -5.14 -17.63
CA LEU A 121 -3.80 -3.71 -17.59
C LEU A 121 -2.98 -3.30 -18.83
N THR A 122 -3.44 -2.27 -19.53
CA THR A 122 -2.76 -1.77 -20.73
C THR A 122 -2.00 -0.47 -20.47
N TYR A 123 -1.08 -0.14 -21.38
CA TYR A 123 -0.41 1.16 -21.39
C TYR A 123 -1.42 2.33 -21.36
N ASN A 124 -2.49 2.24 -22.14
CA ASN A 124 -3.51 3.31 -22.22
C ASN A 124 -4.28 3.45 -20.91
N ASP A 125 -4.52 2.40 -20.17
CA ASP A 125 -5.18 2.48 -18.86
C ASP A 125 -4.30 3.24 -17.86
N ILE A 126 -3.01 2.95 -17.81
CA ILE A 126 -2.05 3.67 -16.97
C ILE A 126 -1.91 5.12 -17.42
N PHE A 127 -1.76 5.35 -18.72
CA PHE A 127 -1.69 6.70 -19.27
C PHE A 127 -2.90 7.55 -18.87
N ASN A 128 -4.11 7.01 -19.01
CA ASN A 128 -5.33 7.71 -18.63
C ASN A 128 -5.41 7.99 -17.14
N HIS A 129 -5.00 7.02 -16.32
CA HIS A 129 -4.92 7.16 -14.87
C HIS A 129 -3.98 8.31 -14.47
N LEU A 130 -2.77 8.34 -15.01
CA LEU A 130 -1.79 9.38 -14.72
C LEU A 130 -2.19 10.75 -15.31
N ALA A 131 -2.90 10.76 -16.42
CA ALA A 131 -3.40 11.99 -17.02
C ALA A 131 -4.55 12.62 -16.22
N GLY A 132 -5.34 11.82 -15.47
CA GLY A 132 -6.39 12.29 -14.58
C GLY A 132 -7.45 13.17 -15.24
N LYS A 133 -7.83 12.85 -16.46
CA LYS A 133 -8.73 13.73 -17.27
C LYS A 133 -10.21 13.55 -16.96
N ASP A 134 -10.59 12.40 -16.40
CA ASP A 134 -11.99 12.14 -16.05
C ASP A 134 -12.34 12.82 -14.72
N THR A 135 -13.17 13.85 -14.78
CA THR A 135 -13.60 14.64 -13.61
C THR A 135 -14.35 13.81 -12.55
N LEU A 136 -14.93 12.68 -12.94
CA LEU A 136 -15.56 11.71 -12.03
C LEU A 136 -14.59 10.65 -11.51
N GLY A 137 -13.34 10.67 -11.99
CA GLY A 137 -12.27 9.76 -11.61
C GLY A 137 -12.53 8.31 -12.02
N ARG A 138 -13.20 8.07 -13.16
CA ARG A 138 -13.44 6.73 -13.70
C ARG A 138 -12.23 6.15 -14.45
N ASP A 139 -11.20 6.97 -14.65
CA ASP A 139 -9.88 6.61 -15.16
C ASP A 139 -8.94 6.11 -14.05
N VAL A 140 -9.34 6.21 -12.78
CA VAL A 140 -8.55 5.67 -11.66
C VAL A 140 -8.57 4.14 -11.71
N ILE A 141 -7.38 3.56 -11.67
CA ILE A 141 -7.17 2.11 -11.67
C ILE A 141 -6.86 1.59 -10.26
N GLY A 142 -7.03 0.30 -10.07
CA GLY A 142 -6.62 -0.43 -8.89
C GLY A 142 -5.90 -1.72 -9.31
N LEU A 143 -4.85 -2.06 -8.62
CA LEU A 143 -4.07 -3.27 -8.87
C LEU A 143 -4.40 -4.35 -7.85
N TYR A 144 -4.24 -5.59 -8.26
CA TYR A 144 -4.22 -6.75 -7.38
C TYR A 144 -2.76 -7.08 -7.08
N PRO A 145 -2.23 -6.71 -5.91
CA PRO A 145 -0.79 -6.78 -5.63
C PRO A 145 -0.26 -8.21 -5.57
N ILE A 146 -1.09 -9.17 -5.15
CA ILE A 146 -0.67 -10.57 -5.07
C ILE A 146 -0.87 -11.24 -6.42
N ARG A 147 0.23 -11.73 -6.98
CA ARG A 147 0.31 -12.42 -8.25
C ARG A 147 -0.21 -13.87 -8.15
N LYS A 148 -0.40 -14.54 -9.28
CA LYS A 148 -0.90 -15.93 -9.32
C LYS A 148 0.02 -16.95 -8.65
N ASP A 149 1.31 -16.64 -8.57
CA ASP A 149 2.33 -17.45 -7.92
C ASP A 149 2.48 -17.15 -6.43
N ASN A 150 1.53 -16.39 -5.85
CA ASN A 150 1.55 -15.90 -4.47
C ASN A 150 2.77 -15.04 -4.12
N THR A 151 3.28 -14.29 -5.08
CA THR A 151 4.32 -13.29 -4.84
C THR A 151 3.77 -11.88 -4.95
N CYS A 152 4.48 -10.91 -4.36
CA CYS A 152 4.22 -9.49 -4.51
C CYS A 152 5.52 -8.71 -4.72
N CYS A 153 5.43 -7.56 -5.40
CA CYS A 153 6.58 -6.71 -5.72
C CYS A 153 6.63 -5.44 -4.88
N PHE A 154 5.59 -5.15 -4.12
CA PHE A 154 5.51 -3.99 -3.25
C PHE A 154 4.58 -4.23 -2.06
N LEU A 155 4.77 -3.42 -1.03
CA LEU A 155 3.89 -3.31 0.14
C LEU A 155 3.38 -1.88 0.23
N CYS A 156 2.12 -1.72 0.62
CA CYS A 156 1.55 -0.43 0.97
C CYS A 156 0.94 -0.48 2.36
N THR A 157 1.25 0.51 3.17
CA THR A 157 0.58 0.74 4.46
C THR A 157 -0.27 1.99 4.34
N ASP A 158 -1.56 1.87 4.66
CA ASP A 158 -2.54 2.95 4.62
C ASP A 158 -2.72 3.56 6.01
N PHE A 159 -2.63 4.88 6.08
CA PHE A 159 -2.79 5.68 7.30
C PHE A 159 -3.93 6.68 7.11
N ASP A 160 -5.01 6.48 7.83
CA ASP A 160 -6.22 7.33 7.79
C ASP A 160 -6.46 8.04 9.14
N ASP A 161 -6.91 9.29 9.10
CA ASP A 161 -7.25 10.06 10.31
C ASP A 161 -8.40 9.49 11.15
N LYS A 162 -9.19 8.59 10.59
CA LYS A 162 -10.40 8.05 11.25
C LYS A 162 -10.11 7.23 12.52
N SER A 163 -8.89 6.79 12.70
CA SER A 163 -8.48 5.91 13.80
C SER A 163 -7.40 6.46 14.72
N CYS A 164 -6.87 7.66 14.45
CA CYS A 164 -5.70 8.20 15.12
C CYS A 164 -6.05 9.41 16.00
N GLU A 165 -5.91 9.28 17.31
CA GLU A 165 -6.09 10.39 18.28
C GLU A 165 -5.12 11.56 18.03
N HIS A 166 -3.99 11.31 17.37
CA HIS A 166 -2.92 12.29 17.16
C HIS A 166 -2.69 12.65 15.69
N GLY A 167 -3.59 12.21 14.80
CA GLY A 167 -3.51 12.44 13.36
C GLY A 167 -2.53 11.49 12.65
N TYR A 168 -2.86 11.11 11.41
CA TYR A 168 -2.11 10.15 10.60
C TYR A 168 -0.62 10.52 10.41
N LYS A 169 -0.27 11.80 10.47
CA LYS A 169 1.11 12.27 10.23
C LYS A 169 2.12 11.70 11.22
N ASN A 170 1.74 11.63 12.51
CA ASN A 170 2.62 11.09 13.53
C ASN A 170 2.87 9.59 13.34
N ASP A 171 1.84 8.85 12.93
CA ASP A 171 1.94 7.42 12.66
C ASP A 171 2.81 7.15 11.42
N VAL A 172 2.63 7.94 10.36
CA VAL A 172 3.49 7.89 9.16
C VAL A 172 4.95 8.16 9.53
N LEU A 173 5.21 9.20 10.33
CA LEU A 173 6.58 9.53 10.75
C LEU A 173 7.20 8.43 11.61
N ALA A 174 6.43 7.84 12.52
CA ALA A 174 6.89 6.71 13.33
C ALA A 174 7.25 5.51 12.45
N PHE A 175 6.39 5.15 11.49
CA PHE A 175 6.64 4.06 10.53
C PHE A 175 7.90 4.33 9.68
N VAL A 176 8.02 5.53 9.13
CA VAL A 176 9.17 5.91 8.30
C VAL A 176 10.47 5.91 9.12
N ASN A 177 10.44 6.30 10.38
CA ASN A 177 11.61 6.23 11.26
C ASN A 177 12.04 4.77 11.52
N VAL A 178 11.09 3.86 11.69
CA VAL A 178 11.41 2.42 11.78
C VAL A 178 12.06 1.94 10.47
N CYS A 179 11.47 2.28 9.31
CA CYS A 179 12.06 1.93 8.01
C CYS A 179 13.50 2.47 7.88
N LYS A 180 13.75 3.71 8.27
CA LYS A 180 15.11 4.31 8.28
C LYS A 180 16.05 3.56 9.19
N THR A 181 15.63 3.20 10.41
CA THR A 181 16.45 2.45 11.37
C THR A 181 16.87 1.09 10.81
N TRP A 182 16.00 0.47 10.03
CA TRP A 182 16.26 -0.84 9.40
C TRP A 182 16.85 -0.73 8.01
N ASN A 183 17.14 0.49 7.55
CA ASN A 183 17.66 0.78 6.22
C ASN A 183 16.73 0.24 5.09
N VAL A 184 15.42 0.33 5.30
CA VAL A 184 14.40 -0.05 4.32
C VAL A 184 13.93 1.20 3.58
N PRO A 185 14.19 1.32 2.26
CA PRO A 185 13.68 2.43 1.46
C PRO A 185 12.14 2.45 1.46
N CYS A 186 11.55 3.59 1.76
CA CYS A 186 10.11 3.76 1.69
C CYS A 186 9.75 5.14 1.10
N TYR A 187 8.55 5.24 0.51
CA TYR A 187 8.07 6.43 -0.17
C TYR A 187 6.71 6.81 0.38
N ILE A 188 6.51 8.09 0.67
CA ILE A 188 5.26 8.60 1.23
C ILE A 188 4.44 9.25 0.12
N GLU A 189 3.19 8.84 0.02
CA GLU A 189 2.19 9.46 -0.84
C GLU A 189 1.06 10.02 0.03
N ARG A 190 0.62 11.24 -0.27
CA ARG A 190 -0.57 11.79 0.37
C ARG A 190 -1.82 11.17 -0.27
N SER A 191 -2.73 10.64 0.55
CA SER A 191 -3.98 10.07 0.05
C SER A 191 -4.80 11.11 -0.74
N ARG A 192 -5.62 10.64 -1.68
CA ARG A 192 -6.45 11.50 -2.52
C ARG A 192 -7.43 12.36 -1.73
N SER A 193 -7.91 11.89 -0.58
CA SER A 193 -8.76 12.67 0.33
C SER A 193 -8.03 13.83 0.99
N GLY A 194 -6.71 13.79 1.03
CA GLY A 194 -5.87 14.73 1.74
C GLY A 194 -5.77 14.48 3.25
N ASN A 195 -6.56 13.54 3.79
CA ASN A 195 -6.69 13.25 5.22
C ASN A 195 -6.05 11.91 5.61
N GLY A 196 -5.06 11.47 4.85
CA GLY A 196 -4.33 10.23 5.07
C GLY A 196 -3.06 10.19 4.21
N ALA A 197 -2.33 9.11 4.32
CA ALA A 197 -1.15 8.83 3.52
C ALA A 197 -0.98 7.33 3.28
N HIS A 198 -0.35 7.01 2.17
CA HIS A 198 0.16 5.68 1.88
C HIS A 198 1.68 5.68 2.04
N VAL A 199 2.23 4.63 2.63
CA VAL A 199 3.67 4.40 2.65
C VAL A 199 3.99 3.16 1.84
N TRP A 200 4.77 3.35 0.79
CA TRP A 200 5.12 2.33 -0.20
C TRP A 200 6.51 1.79 0.06
N ILE A 201 6.67 0.48 -0.01
CA ILE A 201 7.95 -0.21 -0.02
C ILE A 201 7.97 -1.08 -1.28
N PHE A 202 8.94 -0.87 -2.16
CA PHE A 202 9.11 -1.64 -3.39
C PHE A 202 10.23 -2.66 -3.21
N PHE A 203 10.00 -3.88 -3.67
CA PHE A 203 10.97 -4.97 -3.56
C PHE A 203 11.75 -5.10 -4.86
N GLU A 204 13.04 -5.29 -4.76
CA GLU A 204 13.93 -5.50 -5.91
C GLU A 204 13.58 -6.79 -6.67
N MET A 205 13.16 -7.81 -5.93
CA MET A 205 12.63 -9.07 -6.48
C MET A 205 11.30 -9.42 -5.83
N PRO A 206 10.40 -10.13 -6.55
CA PRO A 206 9.15 -10.58 -5.97
C PRO A 206 9.38 -11.43 -4.72
N ILE A 207 8.66 -11.14 -3.65
CA ILE A 207 8.69 -11.91 -2.40
C ILE A 207 7.40 -12.70 -2.24
N ARG A 208 7.43 -13.80 -1.49
CA ARG A 208 6.22 -14.57 -1.19
C ARG A 208 5.28 -13.75 -0.32
N SER A 209 4.02 -13.71 -0.72
CA SER A 209 2.94 -13.21 0.12
C SER A 209 2.39 -14.35 0.98
N GLU A 210 2.18 -14.11 2.27
CA GLU A 210 1.56 -15.09 3.18
C GLU A 210 0.03 -15.07 3.14
N GLU A 211 -0.57 -14.14 2.39
CA GLU A 211 -2.01 -14.09 2.23
C GLU A 211 -2.50 -15.10 1.18
N HIS A 212 -3.06 -16.21 1.63
CA HIS A 212 -3.49 -17.33 0.78
C HIS A 212 -5.00 -17.31 0.43
N THR A 213 -5.74 -16.22 0.60
CA THR A 213 -7.17 -16.38 0.89
C THR A 213 -8.17 -16.17 -0.23
N SER A 214 -7.84 -15.77 -1.44
CA SER A 214 -8.82 -15.83 -2.54
C SER A 214 -8.21 -15.63 -3.93
N GLU A 215 -8.89 -16.13 -4.98
CA GLU A 215 -8.51 -15.88 -6.37
C GLU A 215 -8.47 -14.39 -6.75
N LEU A 216 -9.26 -13.58 -6.07
CA LEU A 216 -9.26 -12.13 -6.21
C LEU A 216 -9.28 -11.50 -4.82
N GLN A 217 -8.15 -11.00 -4.41
CA GLN A 217 -8.08 -10.11 -3.25
C GLN A 217 -8.69 -8.75 -3.56
N SER A 218 -8.94 -7.96 -2.53
CA SER A 218 -9.35 -6.58 -2.73
C SER A 218 -8.28 -5.83 -3.53
N PRO A 219 -8.64 -5.12 -4.62
CA PRO A 219 -7.67 -4.34 -5.37
C PRO A 219 -7.14 -3.22 -4.48
N MET A 220 -5.83 -3.01 -4.53
CA MET A 220 -5.21 -1.83 -3.96
C MET A 220 -5.50 -0.65 -4.87
N TYR A 221 -5.99 0.42 -4.30
CA TYR A 221 -6.38 1.64 -5.02
C TYR A 221 -5.16 2.56 -5.13
N LEU A 222 -4.84 2.94 -6.33
CA LEU A 222 -3.74 3.84 -6.67
C LEU A 222 -4.24 5.27 -6.82
#